data_7d4ddb9b752a829c57cdc192afb67907
#
_entry.id   7d4ddb9b752a829c57cdc192afb67907
#
_cell.length_a   1.000
_cell.length_b   1.000
_cell.length_c   1.000
_cell.angle_alpha   90.00
_cell.angle_beta   90.00
_cell.angle_gamma   90.00
#
_symmetry.space_group_name_H-M   'P 1'
#
loop_
_entity.id
_entity.type
_entity.pdbx_description
1 polymer ?
#
loop_
_entity_poly.entity_id
_entity_poly.type
_entity_poly.pdbx_seq_one_letter_code
_entity_poly.pdbx_strand_id
1 'polypeptide(L)'
;AVLREIGRRHTADDVRKAFALARETGFSNINMDLIAGLPLDTPEGFRGTVEELLALNPESVTIHTLAMKRASRLTVEGERALLSAGGAVTRMLADGRRMLEARGIFPYYMYRQSKTVGGQENVGYAKPGFAGLYNVYIMDETHSILACGASAVTKLKAPFSEREKIERIFNYKYPYEYNKRFDEILARKRQVHDFYAGYYRNL
;
A
#
# COMPACT_ATOMS: atom_id res chain seq x y z
N ALA A 1 -10.52 -21.25 -0.70
CA ALA A 1 -11.83 -20.69 -0.29
C ALA A 1 -11.77 -19.17 -0.29
N VAL A 2 -10.92 -18.52 0.53
CA VAL A 2 -10.83 -17.06 0.74
C VAL A 2 -10.66 -16.26 -0.57
N LEU A 3 -9.72 -16.62 -1.44
CA LEU A 3 -9.49 -15.93 -2.71
C LEU A 3 -10.71 -15.92 -3.62
N ARG A 4 -11.46 -17.02 -3.66
CA ARG A 4 -12.72 -17.10 -4.46
C ARG A 4 -13.79 -16.19 -3.89
N GLU A 5 -13.93 -16.13 -2.57
CA GLU A 5 -14.91 -15.28 -1.89
C GLU A 5 -14.70 -13.79 -2.23
N ILE A 6 -13.46 -13.36 -2.29
CA ILE A 6 -13.13 -11.97 -2.67
C ILE A 6 -13.01 -11.76 -4.19
N GLY A 7 -13.43 -12.73 -5.00
CA GLY A 7 -13.44 -12.64 -6.47
C GLY A 7 -12.06 -12.68 -7.14
N ARG A 8 -11.05 -13.20 -6.45
CA ARG A 8 -9.71 -13.40 -7.02
C ARG A 8 -9.63 -14.73 -7.76
N ARG A 9 -9.10 -14.69 -8.99
CA ARG A 9 -9.03 -15.88 -9.87
C ARG A 9 -7.71 -16.65 -9.73
N HIS A 10 -6.67 -16.04 -9.18
CA HIS A 10 -5.37 -16.67 -8.98
C HIS A 10 -5.37 -17.62 -7.77
N THR A 11 -4.41 -18.53 -7.75
CA THR A 11 -4.17 -19.50 -6.68
C THR A 11 -2.89 -19.16 -5.92
N ALA A 12 -2.64 -19.84 -4.80
CA ALA A 12 -1.35 -19.76 -4.08
C ALA A 12 -0.18 -20.22 -4.97
N ASP A 13 -0.39 -21.20 -5.86
CA ASP A 13 0.63 -21.66 -6.80
C ASP A 13 0.99 -20.58 -7.83
N ASP A 14 0.03 -19.81 -8.29
CA ASP A 14 0.30 -18.69 -9.19
C ASP A 14 1.17 -17.62 -8.52
N VAL A 15 0.95 -17.36 -7.23
CA VAL A 15 1.80 -16.46 -6.43
C VAL A 15 3.22 -17.01 -6.30
N ARG A 16 3.38 -18.31 -5.99
CA ARG A 16 4.70 -18.94 -5.89
C ARG A 16 5.46 -18.88 -7.22
N LYS A 17 4.77 -19.17 -8.34
CA LYS A 17 5.35 -19.09 -9.69
C LYS A 17 5.76 -17.66 -10.05
N ALA A 18 4.91 -16.68 -9.75
CA ALA A 18 5.22 -15.26 -9.99
C ALA A 18 6.43 -14.81 -9.17
N PHE A 19 6.53 -15.24 -7.90
CA PHE A 19 7.68 -14.94 -7.06
C PHE A 19 8.97 -15.58 -7.61
N ALA A 20 8.93 -16.85 -7.99
CA ALA A 20 10.06 -17.55 -8.59
C ALA A 20 10.52 -16.88 -9.88
N LEU A 21 9.58 -16.53 -10.77
CA LEU A 21 9.88 -15.82 -12.02
C LEU A 21 10.52 -14.45 -11.75
N ALA A 22 10.04 -13.70 -10.75
CA ALA A 22 10.65 -12.43 -10.37
C ALA A 22 12.11 -12.62 -9.91
N ARG A 23 12.39 -13.68 -9.15
CA ARG A 23 13.79 -14.02 -8.77
C ARG A 23 14.64 -14.39 -9.97
N GLU A 24 14.15 -15.24 -10.85
CA GLU A 24 14.85 -15.66 -12.08
C GLU A 24 15.15 -14.48 -13.00
N THR A 25 14.29 -13.49 -13.07
CA THR A 25 14.49 -12.26 -13.84
C THR A 25 15.39 -11.23 -13.16
N GLY A 26 15.91 -11.52 -11.96
CA GLY A 26 16.92 -10.71 -11.28
C GLY A 26 16.41 -9.70 -10.27
N PHE A 27 15.11 -9.72 -9.91
CA PHE A 27 14.61 -8.86 -8.84
C PHE A 27 15.15 -9.31 -7.47
N SER A 28 15.94 -8.46 -6.83
CA SER A 28 16.57 -8.72 -5.52
C SER A 28 15.77 -8.13 -4.35
N ASN A 29 14.81 -7.26 -4.61
CA ASN A 29 13.92 -6.69 -3.60
C ASN A 29 12.46 -6.93 -4.02
N ILE A 30 11.82 -7.93 -3.41
CA ILE A 30 10.43 -8.29 -3.70
C ILE A 30 9.61 -8.04 -2.45
N ASN A 31 8.57 -7.20 -2.60
CA ASN A 31 7.55 -7.02 -1.57
C ASN A 31 6.37 -7.96 -1.80
N MET A 32 5.86 -8.56 -0.74
CA MET A 32 4.65 -9.37 -0.77
C MET A 32 3.57 -8.74 0.12
N ASP A 33 2.36 -8.58 -0.43
CA ASP A 33 1.24 -7.99 0.29
C ASP A 33 0.31 -9.07 0.86
N LEU A 34 -0.07 -8.89 2.13
CA LEU A 34 -1.09 -9.67 2.83
C LEU A 34 -2.27 -8.78 3.23
N ILE A 35 -3.44 -9.37 3.37
CA ILE A 35 -4.63 -8.67 3.90
C ILE A 35 -5.17 -9.46 5.09
N ALA A 36 -5.12 -8.87 6.28
CA ALA A 36 -5.75 -9.41 7.48
C ALA A 36 -7.24 -9.05 7.53
N GLY A 37 -8.06 -9.99 7.98
CA GLY A 37 -9.50 -9.81 8.16
C GLY A 37 -10.33 -10.07 6.91
N LEU A 38 -9.82 -10.82 5.94
CA LEU A 38 -10.61 -11.27 4.80
C LEU A 38 -11.76 -12.18 5.25
N PRO A 39 -12.92 -12.16 4.55
CA PRO A 39 -14.01 -13.09 4.80
C PRO A 39 -13.52 -14.55 4.74
N LEU A 40 -14.06 -15.39 5.63
CA LEU A 40 -13.71 -16.82 5.76
C LEU A 40 -12.26 -17.09 6.21
N ASP A 41 -11.45 -16.06 6.45
CA ASP A 41 -10.11 -16.26 7.02
C ASP A 41 -10.16 -16.33 8.53
N THR A 42 -9.19 -17.03 9.11
CA THR A 42 -9.05 -17.21 10.57
C THR A 42 -7.64 -16.82 11.01
N PRO A 43 -7.40 -16.52 12.28
CA PRO A 43 -6.04 -16.29 12.79
C PRO A 43 -5.09 -17.44 12.47
N GLU A 44 -5.55 -18.67 12.51
CA GLU A 44 -4.79 -19.88 12.18
C GLU A 44 -4.49 -19.95 10.68
N GLY A 45 -5.49 -19.66 9.80
CA GLY A 45 -5.32 -19.58 8.35
C GLY A 45 -4.35 -18.48 7.93
N PHE A 46 -4.48 -17.30 8.55
CA PHE A 46 -3.57 -16.18 8.31
C PHE A 46 -2.13 -16.53 8.71
N ARG A 47 -1.94 -17.20 9.87
CA ARG A 47 -0.62 -17.68 10.31
C ARG A 47 0.00 -18.62 9.28
N GLY A 48 -0.75 -19.62 8.80
CA GLY A 48 -0.28 -20.52 7.75
C GLY A 48 0.13 -19.78 6.48
N THR A 49 -0.63 -18.73 6.10
CA THR A 49 -0.27 -17.87 4.96
C THR A 49 1.06 -17.13 5.19
N VAL A 50 1.29 -16.60 6.39
CA VAL A 50 2.56 -15.94 6.76
C VAL A 50 3.71 -16.96 6.73
N GLU A 51 3.51 -18.18 7.20
CA GLU A 51 4.53 -19.25 7.16
C GLU A 51 4.94 -19.59 5.74
N GLU A 52 3.96 -19.77 4.83
CA GLU A 52 4.23 -20.03 3.42
C GLU A 52 4.95 -18.85 2.74
N LEU A 53 4.53 -17.63 3.05
CA LEU A 53 5.20 -16.43 2.54
C LEU A 53 6.65 -16.34 3.04
N LEU A 54 6.90 -16.59 4.32
CA LEU A 54 8.25 -16.60 4.90
C LEU A 54 9.15 -17.71 4.30
N ALA A 55 8.58 -18.83 3.86
CA ALA A 55 9.31 -19.88 3.15
C ALA A 55 9.82 -19.40 1.77
N LEU A 56 9.16 -18.44 1.13
CA LEU A 56 9.64 -17.81 -0.10
C LEU A 56 10.77 -16.81 0.14
N ASN A 57 10.96 -16.39 1.38
CA ASN A 57 12.04 -15.50 1.82
C ASN A 57 12.07 -14.11 1.11
N PRO A 58 10.94 -13.36 1.07
CA PRO A 58 10.92 -12.02 0.50
C PRO A 58 11.76 -11.04 1.31
N GLU A 59 12.11 -9.91 0.72
CA GLU A 59 12.85 -8.83 1.38
C GLU A 59 11.94 -7.92 2.18
N SER A 60 10.70 -7.77 1.72
CA SER A 60 9.70 -6.94 2.40
C SER A 60 8.31 -7.54 2.33
N VAL A 61 7.49 -7.19 3.30
CA VAL A 61 6.10 -7.65 3.42
C VAL A 61 5.25 -6.48 3.86
N THR A 62 4.08 -6.29 3.24
CA THR A 62 3.10 -5.33 3.73
C THR A 62 1.88 -6.08 4.25
N ILE A 63 1.49 -5.86 5.49
CA ILE A 63 0.24 -6.38 6.04
C ILE A 63 -0.79 -5.27 6.02
N HIS A 64 -1.78 -5.41 5.14
CA HIS A 64 -2.93 -4.55 5.07
C HIS A 64 -4.03 -5.07 5.99
N THR A 65 -4.82 -4.17 6.56
CA THR A 65 -6.07 -4.50 7.21
C THR A 65 -7.22 -4.27 6.24
N LEU A 66 -8.16 -5.21 6.16
CA LEU A 66 -9.32 -5.06 5.30
C LEU A 66 -10.05 -3.75 5.61
N ALA A 67 -10.21 -2.92 4.59
CA ALA A 67 -10.94 -1.65 4.68
C ALA A 67 -12.25 -1.74 3.90
N MET A 68 -13.35 -1.33 4.56
CA MET A 68 -14.69 -1.32 3.98
C MET A 68 -14.86 -0.12 3.05
N LYS A 69 -15.00 -0.34 1.75
CA LYS A 69 -15.32 0.71 0.78
C LYS A 69 -16.83 0.75 0.53
N ARG A 70 -17.40 1.96 0.38
CA ARG A 70 -18.84 2.17 0.09
C ARG A 70 -19.35 1.40 -1.13
N ALA A 71 -18.48 1.06 -2.06
CA ALA A 71 -18.80 0.29 -3.28
C ALA A 71 -18.52 -1.22 -3.14
N SER A 72 -18.22 -1.73 -1.93
CA SER A 72 -18.02 -3.16 -1.75
C SER A 72 -19.38 -3.87 -1.77
N ARG A 73 -19.43 -5.07 -2.33
CA ARG A 73 -20.64 -5.91 -2.39
C ARG A 73 -21.05 -6.52 -1.04
N LEU A 74 -20.37 -6.12 0.04
CA LEU A 74 -20.67 -6.60 1.38
C LEU A 74 -22.00 -5.99 1.83
N THR A 75 -22.94 -6.84 2.20
CA THR A 75 -24.21 -6.46 2.78
C THR A 75 -24.03 -5.85 4.18
N VAL A 76 -25.06 -5.17 4.69
CA VAL A 76 -25.07 -4.61 6.06
C VAL A 76 -24.76 -5.68 7.12
N GLU A 77 -25.18 -6.93 6.89
CA GLU A 77 -24.88 -8.08 7.76
C GLU A 77 -23.40 -8.46 7.70
N GLY A 78 -22.77 -8.44 6.53
CA GLY A 78 -21.34 -8.63 6.35
C GLY A 78 -20.52 -7.53 7.02
N GLU A 79 -20.99 -6.27 6.99
CA GLU A 79 -20.33 -5.18 7.73
C GLU A 79 -20.36 -5.41 9.24
N ARG A 80 -21.49 -5.84 9.80
CA ARG A 80 -21.60 -6.16 11.24
C ARG A 80 -20.72 -7.34 11.63
N ALA A 81 -20.68 -8.40 10.83
CA ALA A 81 -19.83 -9.55 11.07
C ALA A 81 -18.34 -9.17 11.08
N LEU A 82 -17.91 -8.33 10.15
CA LEU A 82 -16.53 -7.84 10.08
C LEU A 82 -16.18 -6.90 11.25
N LEU A 83 -17.10 -6.05 11.68
CA LEU A 83 -16.90 -5.24 12.89
C LEU A 83 -16.75 -6.08 14.14
N SER A 84 -17.49 -7.20 14.26
CA SER A 84 -17.33 -8.14 15.35
C SER A 84 -16.05 -8.97 15.31
N ALA A 85 -15.40 -9.06 14.13
CA ALA A 85 -14.13 -9.77 13.92
C ALA A 85 -12.88 -8.97 14.37
N GLY A 86 -13.05 -7.78 14.94
CA GLY A 86 -11.92 -6.91 15.33
C GLY A 86 -10.87 -7.60 16.20
N GLY A 87 -11.28 -8.44 17.14
CA GLY A 87 -10.38 -9.22 17.99
C GLY A 87 -9.56 -10.27 17.22
N ALA A 88 -10.16 -10.93 16.23
CA ALA A 88 -9.46 -11.89 15.37
C ALA A 88 -8.42 -11.17 14.48
N VAL A 89 -8.78 -10.02 13.92
CA VAL A 89 -7.86 -9.21 13.11
C VAL A 89 -6.68 -8.72 13.94
N THR A 90 -6.92 -8.26 15.16
CA THR A 90 -5.84 -7.87 16.08
C THR A 90 -4.88 -9.03 16.35
N ARG A 91 -5.39 -10.26 16.53
CA ARG A 91 -4.54 -11.46 16.67
C ARG A 91 -3.75 -11.76 15.40
N MET A 92 -4.37 -11.70 14.20
CA MET A 92 -3.69 -11.89 12.93
C MET A 92 -2.50 -10.93 12.78
N LEU A 93 -2.72 -9.65 13.06
CA LEU A 93 -1.68 -8.61 12.96
C LEU A 93 -0.55 -8.83 13.98
N ALA A 94 -0.89 -9.16 15.23
CA ALA A 94 0.10 -9.42 16.27
C ALA A 94 0.94 -10.68 15.98
N ASP A 95 0.30 -11.74 15.49
CA ASP A 95 0.98 -12.99 15.12
C ASP A 95 1.87 -12.76 13.88
N GLY A 96 1.34 -12.12 12.84
CA GLY A 96 2.11 -11.77 11.64
C GLY A 96 3.34 -10.95 11.97
N ARG A 97 3.19 -9.90 12.78
CA ARG A 97 4.32 -9.09 13.25
C ARG A 97 5.40 -9.93 13.95
N ARG A 98 5.02 -10.74 14.95
CA ARG A 98 5.97 -11.59 15.67
C ARG A 98 6.73 -12.55 14.73
N MET A 99 6.02 -13.14 13.78
CA MET A 99 6.62 -14.08 12.83
C MET A 99 7.61 -13.40 11.89
N LEU A 100 7.29 -12.19 11.41
CA LEU A 100 8.17 -11.39 10.56
C LEU A 100 9.41 -10.93 11.34
N GLU A 101 9.23 -10.38 12.55
CA GLU A 101 10.34 -9.93 13.41
C GLU A 101 11.28 -11.08 13.77
N ALA A 102 10.76 -12.29 14.03
CA ALA A 102 11.58 -13.49 14.28
C ALA A 102 12.43 -13.91 13.06
N ARG A 103 12.13 -13.39 11.86
CA ARG A 103 12.92 -13.62 10.63
C ARG A 103 13.74 -12.41 10.22
N GLY A 104 13.87 -11.39 11.11
CA GLY A 104 14.64 -10.18 10.83
C GLY A 104 13.97 -9.22 9.86
N ILE A 105 12.65 -9.30 9.73
CA ILE A 105 11.83 -8.42 8.88
C ILE A 105 11.07 -7.47 9.82
N PHE A 106 11.52 -6.20 9.89
CA PHE A 106 11.05 -5.22 10.88
C PHE A 106 10.15 -4.17 10.29
N PRO A 107 9.21 -3.58 11.07
CA PRO A 107 8.36 -2.50 10.59
C PRO A 107 9.21 -1.28 10.21
N TYR A 108 8.89 -0.63 9.07
CA TYR A 108 9.59 0.57 8.62
C TYR A 108 8.66 1.70 8.21
N TYR A 109 7.39 1.43 7.91
CA TYR A 109 6.36 2.45 7.72
C TYR A 109 4.99 1.92 8.13
N MET A 110 4.08 2.84 8.44
CA MET A 110 2.68 2.54 8.69
C MET A 110 1.79 3.65 8.14
N TYR A 111 0.57 3.28 7.78
CA TYR A 111 -0.47 4.25 7.47
C TYR A 111 -1.85 3.76 7.89
N ARG A 112 -2.70 4.71 8.29
CA ARG A 112 -4.08 4.42 8.64
C ARG A 112 -4.99 4.70 7.47
N GLN A 113 -5.82 3.73 7.13
CA GLN A 113 -6.91 3.89 6.17
C GLN A 113 -8.23 4.01 6.94
N SER A 114 -9.13 4.88 6.48
CA SER A 114 -10.46 4.98 7.08
C SER A 114 -11.25 3.70 6.89
N LYS A 115 -12.05 3.33 7.91
CA LYS A 115 -12.95 2.15 7.90
C LYS A 115 -12.23 0.80 7.80
N THR A 116 -11.03 0.67 8.36
CA THR A 116 -10.40 -0.63 8.56
C THR A 116 -11.11 -1.41 9.66
N VAL A 117 -11.15 -2.73 9.52
CA VAL A 117 -11.71 -3.63 10.55
C VAL A 117 -10.95 -3.44 11.86
N GLY A 118 -11.67 -3.18 12.95
CA GLY A 118 -11.07 -2.93 14.26
C GLY A 118 -10.25 -1.62 14.36
N GLY A 119 -10.33 -0.71 13.38
CA GLY A 119 -9.56 0.56 13.39
C GLY A 119 -8.05 0.35 13.24
N GLN A 120 -7.63 -0.80 12.77
CA GLN A 120 -6.21 -1.21 12.67
C GLN A 120 -5.49 -0.49 11.52
N GLU A 121 -4.17 -0.46 11.59
CA GLU A 121 -3.28 0.18 10.63
C GLU A 121 -2.73 -0.83 9.61
N ASN A 122 -2.27 -0.30 8.48
CA ASN A 122 -1.47 -1.04 7.50
C ASN A 122 0.00 -0.82 7.82
N VAL A 123 0.78 -1.88 7.86
CA VAL A 123 2.20 -1.82 8.24
C VAL A 123 3.07 -2.50 7.18
N GLY A 124 4.09 -1.80 6.73
CA GLY A 124 5.14 -2.38 5.90
C GLY A 124 6.34 -2.80 6.74
N TYR A 125 6.84 -3.98 6.45
CA TYR A 125 7.98 -4.61 7.09
C TYR A 125 9.07 -4.89 6.07
N ALA A 126 10.34 -4.74 6.43
CA ALA A 126 11.47 -5.04 5.56
C ALA A 126 12.66 -5.60 6.33
N LYS A 127 13.50 -6.38 5.64
CA LYS A 127 14.84 -6.69 6.11
C LYS A 127 15.68 -5.40 6.12
N PRO A 128 16.71 -5.30 6.97
CA PRO A 128 17.63 -4.16 6.96
C PRO A 128 18.19 -3.89 5.55
N GLY A 129 18.10 -2.64 5.10
CA GLY A 129 18.56 -2.22 3.78
C GLY A 129 17.56 -2.42 2.62
N PHE A 130 16.39 -3.01 2.87
CA PHE A 130 15.37 -3.28 1.84
C PHE A 130 14.07 -2.46 2.00
N ALA A 131 14.09 -1.44 2.84
CA ALA A 131 12.96 -0.53 2.98
C ALA A 131 12.61 0.14 1.63
N GLY A 132 11.32 0.14 1.28
CA GLY A 132 10.83 0.79 0.06
C GLY A 132 10.88 2.31 0.20
N LEU A 133 11.87 2.97 -0.41
CA LEU A 133 12.08 4.42 -0.28
C LEU A 133 10.84 5.23 -0.69
N TYR A 134 10.10 4.78 -1.71
CA TYR A 134 8.86 5.43 -2.10
C TYR A 134 7.84 5.47 -0.96
N ASN A 135 7.69 4.38 -0.22
CA ASN A 135 6.78 4.30 0.92
C ASN A 135 7.21 5.24 2.04
N VAL A 136 8.52 5.32 2.30
CA VAL A 136 9.08 6.25 3.29
C VAL A 136 8.78 7.69 2.86
N TYR A 137 9.14 8.08 1.65
CA TYR A 137 8.96 9.46 1.16
C TYR A 137 7.51 9.91 1.09
N ILE A 138 6.57 9.00 0.73
CA ILE A 138 5.15 9.37 0.67
C ILE A 138 4.52 9.54 2.05
N MET A 139 5.01 8.81 3.05
CA MET A 139 4.52 8.88 4.43
C MET A 139 5.16 10.01 5.22
N ASP A 140 6.45 10.23 5.02
CA ASP A 140 7.23 11.27 5.70
C ASP A 140 6.92 12.68 5.18
N GLU A 141 6.39 12.79 3.94
CA GLU A 141 6.04 14.05 3.27
C GLU A 141 7.17 15.08 3.21
N THR A 142 8.43 14.63 3.26
CA THR A 142 9.62 15.48 3.18
C THR A 142 10.04 15.80 1.75
N HIS A 143 9.55 15.03 0.77
CA HIS A 143 9.93 15.12 -0.63
C HIS A 143 8.74 15.47 -1.52
N SER A 144 9.02 16.21 -2.59
CA SER A 144 8.07 16.32 -3.69
C SER A 144 8.00 15.01 -4.46
N ILE A 145 6.80 14.62 -4.86
CA ILE A 145 6.55 13.39 -5.62
C ILE A 145 5.83 13.77 -6.90
N LEU A 146 6.49 13.56 -8.04
CA LEU A 146 5.89 13.74 -9.35
C LEU A 146 5.16 12.46 -9.74
N ALA A 147 3.91 12.57 -10.12
CA ALA A 147 3.05 11.43 -10.39
C ALA A 147 2.52 11.43 -11.83
N CYS A 148 2.58 10.28 -12.49
CA CYS A 148 2.03 10.02 -13.83
C CYS A 148 0.89 9.01 -13.74
N GLY A 149 -0.02 9.04 -14.72
CA GLY A 149 -1.16 8.14 -14.81
C GLY A 149 -2.48 8.73 -14.36
N ALA A 150 -3.57 8.06 -14.71
CA ALA A 150 -4.91 8.43 -14.27
C ALA A 150 -5.06 8.30 -12.75
N SER A 151 -5.80 9.20 -12.13
CA SER A 151 -5.95 9.34 -10.66
C SER A 151 -4.69 9.71 -9.89
N ALA A 152 -3.54 9.79 -10.50
CA ALA A 152 -2.30 10.12 -9.81
C ALA A 152 -2.28 11.59 -9.35
N VAL A 153 -1.60 11.82 -8.23
CA VAL A 153 -1.50 13.15 -7.61
C VAL A 153 -0.04 13.50 -7.40
N THR A 154 0.42 14.55 -8.09
CA THR A 154 1.72 15.16 -7.82
C THR A 154 1.61 15.93 -6.51
N LYS A 155 2.53 15.69 -5.59
CA LYS A 155 2.70 16.43 -4.33
C LYS A 155 3.95 17.31 -4.47
N LEU A 156 3.82 18.61 -4.22
CA LEU A 156 4.94 19.54 -4.23
C LEU A 156 5.19 20.02 -2.80
N LYS A 157 6.39 19.78 -2.32
CA LYS A 157 6.86 20.23 -1.01
C LYS A 157 7.66 21.52 -1.18
N ALA A 158 7.32 22.55 -0.40
CA ALA A 158 8.06 23.79 -0.41
C ALA A 158 9.50 23.59 0.09
N PRO A 159 10.52 24.00 -0.66
CA PRO A 159 11.90 23.92 -0.21
C PRO A 159 12.10 24.91 0.96
N PHE A 160 12.90 24.54 1.94
CA PHE A 160 13.33 25.40 3.05
C PHE A 160 12.20 25.99 3.93
N SER A 161 10.98 25.46 3.84
CA SER A 161 9.85 25.93 4.63
C SER A 161 9.70 25.09 5.90
N GLU A 162 9.71 25.75 7.06
CA GLU A 162 9.33 25.13 8.34
C GLU A 162 7.83 24.79 8.38
N ARG A 163 7.02 25.43 7.55
CA ARG A 163 5.58 25.14 7.42
C ARG A 163 5.38 24.08 6.36
N GLU A 164 4.78 22.99 6.74
CA GLU A 164 4.45 21.83 5.89
C GLU A 164 3.32 22.13 4.91
N LYS A 165 3.53 23.09 4.00
CA LYS A 165 2.58 23.32 2.93
C LYS A 165 2.88 22.38 1.76
N ILE A 166 1.98 21.42 1.53
CA ILE A 166 2.01 20.54 0.36
C ILE A 166 0.97 21.02 -0.64
N GLU A 167 1.41 21.37 -1.83
CA GLU A 167 0.51 21.62 -2.97
C GLU A 167 0.29 20.36 -3.76
N ARG A 168 -0.93 20.17 -4.28
CA ARG A 168 -1.32 18.96 -5.01
C ARG A 168 -1.83 19.30 -6.39
N ILE A 169 -1.27 18.63 -7.40
CA ILE A 169 -1.70 18.73 -8.80
C ILE A 169 -2.32 17.38 -9.19
N PHE A 170 -3.61 17.40 -9.46
CA PHE A 170 -4.38 16.20 -9.77
C PHE A 170 -4.39 15.92 -11.27
N ASN A 171 -4.16 14.67 -11.63
CA ASN A 171 -4.47 14.15 -12.95
C ASN A 171 -5.97 13.79 -13.05
N TYR A 172 -6.48 13.61 -14.27
CA TYR A 172 -7.84 13.12 -14.47
C TYR A 172 -8.03 11.74 -13.84
N LYS A 173 -9.21 11.53 -13.24
CA LYS A 173 -9.49 10.31 -12.46
C LYS A 173 -9.59 9.07 -13.34
N TYR A 174 -10.22 9.19 -14.49
CA TYR A 174 -10.49 8.05 -15.36
C TYR A 174 -9.45 7.94 -16.47
N PRO A 175 -8.99 6.71 -16.83
CA PRO A 175 -7.99 6.50 -17.89
C PRO A 175 -8.40 7.12 -19.23
N TYR A 176 -9.68 7.03 -19.59
CA TYR A 176 -10.21 7.64 -20.80
C TYR A 176 -10.01 9.16 -20.83
N GLU A 177 -10.37 9.86 -19.75
CA GLU A 177 -10.20 11.31 -19.66
C GLU A 177 -8.72 11.69 -19.66
N TYR A 178 -7.89 10.95 -18.92
CA TYR A 178 -6.45 11.15 -18.86
C TYR A 178 -5.82 11.06 -20.27
N ASN A 179 -6.16 10.04 -21.04
CA ASN A 179 -5.60 9.84 -22.39
C ASN A 179 -6.14 10.88 -23.38
N LYS A 180 -7.45 11.17 -23.36
CA LYS A 180 -8.08 12.11 -24.29
C LYS A 180 -7.64 13.56 -24.08
N ARG A 181 -7.34 13.93 -22.82
CA ARG A 181 -6.97 15.30 -22.42
C ARG A 181 -5.52 15.40 -21.96
N PHE A 182 -4.63 14.66 -22.62
CA PHE A 182 -3.22 14.56 -22.23
C PHE A 182 -2.50 15.92 -22.28
N ASP A 183 -2.82 16.79 -23.27
CA ASP A 183 -2.25 18.13 -23.37
C ASP A 183 -2.57 19.01 -22.16
N GLU A 184 -3.78 18.87 -21.59
CA GLU A 184 -4.14 19.57 -20.36
C GLU A 184 -3.36 19.04 -19.15
N ILE A 185 -3.07 17.73 -19.12
CA ILE A 185 -2.20 17.15 -18.09
C ILE A 185 -0.79 17.76 -18.19
N LEU A 186 -0.24 17.87 -19.40
CA LEU A 186 1.04 18.51 -19.62
C LEU A 186 1.03 19.99 -19.19
N ALA A 187 -0.03 20.72 -19.53
CA ALA A 187 -0.20 22.11 -19.07
C ALA A 187 -0.23 22.22 -17.54
N ARG A 188 -0.95 21.30 -16.86
CA ARG A 188 -0.96 21.26 -15.38
C ARG A 188 0.43 20.98 -14.80
N LYS A 189 1.27 20.16 -15.47
CA LYS A 189 2.63 19.86 -15.00
C LYS A 189 3.56 21.07 -15.05
N ARG A 190 3.26 22.10 -15.82
CA ARG A 190 4.00 23.38 -15.80
C ARG A 190 3.92 24.06 -14.43
N GLN A 191 2.85 23.83 -13.66
CA GLN A 191 2.73 24.32 -12.29
C GLN A 191 3.86 23.83 -11.36
N VAL A 192 4.51 22.71 -11.69
CA VAL A 192 5.71 22.25 -10.97
C VAL A 192 6.85 23.24 -11.10
N HIS A 193 7.11 23.67 -12.35
CA HIS A 193 8.13 24.70 -12.62
C HIS A 193 7.80 26.01 -11.93
N ASP A 194 6.54 26.47 -12.03
CA ASP A 194 6.12 27.75 -11.45
C ASP A 194 6.22 27.74 -9.93
N PHE A 195 5.86 26.62 -9.31
CA PHE A 195 6.00 26.40 -7.87
C PHE A 195 7.45 26.62 -7.41
N TYR A 196 8.41 25.94 -8.03
CA TYR A 196 9.81 26.06 -7.65
C TYR A 196 10.41 27.41 -8.06
N ALA A 197 10.07 27.94 -9.23
CA ALA A 197 10.52 29.26 -9.65
C ALA A 197 10.13 30.37 -8.65
N GLY A 198 8.96 30.24 -8.00
CA GLY A 198 8.52 31.15 -6.95
C GLY A 198 9.42 31.14 -5.71
N TYR A 199 10.01 30.00 -5.36
CA TYR A 199 10.92 29.89 -4.21
C TYR A 199 12.36 30.30 -4.55
N TYR A 200 12.86 30.00 -5.75
CA TYR A 200 14.26 30.28 -6.12
C TYR A 200 14.50 31.71 -6.63
N ARG A 201 13.45 32.46 -6.97
CA ARG A 201 13.59 33.88 -7.36
C ARG A 201 13.94 34.81 -6.20
N ASN A 202 13.77 34.33 -4.96
CA ASN A 202 14.02 35.10 -3.75
C ASN A 202 15.29 34.68 -3.00
N LEU A 203 16.11 33.84 -3.62
CA LEU A 203 17.47 33.47 -3.20
C LEU A 203 18.51 34.19 -4.05
#